data_327122a0211b1de8407bafc78dec845b
#
_entry.id   327122a0211b1de8407bafc78dec845b
#
_cell.length_a   1.000
_cell.length_b   1.000
_cell.length_c   1.000
_cell.angle_alpha   90.00
_cell.angle_beta   90.00
_cell.angle_gamma   90.00
#
_symmetry.space_group_name_H-M   'P 1'
#
loop_
_entity.id
_entity.type
_entity.pdbx_description
1 polymer ?
#
loop_
_entity_poly.entity_id
_entity_poly.type
_entity_poly.pdbx_seq_one_letter_code
_entity_poly.pdbx_strand_id
1 'polypeptide(L)'
;MRTRALALALVVFALTAPSASAKPYLPPSGKIWNSVTGNVPIDQYVKQTGKHPAVWQFFMNWGSRLDSWFAMAGEARSRPMVHITTGTPGHEAISPGAIAAGKGDGDLVSINRSINASGQITYIRLMAEMDGYWNAYCAYNQNGSSRGKDHSTAAFRQAWRRAVLIVRGGPLGGINKKLKKLHMPPVRGTSEALARVPVSFMWVPQVAGAPDTAANAPSAYWPGGEYVDWVGTDFYSKFPNWAGLERFYNNDGHGKPFVFGEWALWGADNPGFVHQLFSWSRGHKRVRMLSYNQGNRTSGPFQLKLYPQGRKAILKELASPLFPAFAPELAGG
;
A
#
# COMPACT_ATOMS: atom_id res chain seq x y z
N MET A 1 5.53 75.52 0.94
CA MET A 1 5.34 74.30 0.10
C MET A 1 5.74 73.09 0.92
N ARG A 2 4.76 72.25 1.32
CA ARG A 2 4.98 71.02 2.12
C ARG A 2 4.79 69.85 1.20
N THR A 3 5.85 69.15 0.83
CA THR A 3 5.88 67.91 0.05
C THR A 3 5.47 66.72 0.94
N ARG A 4 4.34 66.08 0.62
CA ARG A 4 3.89 64.84 1.23
C ARG A 4 4.50 63.69 0.44
N ALA A 5 5.33 62.89 1.10
CA ALA A 5 5.85 61.61 0.58
C ALA A 5 4.76 60.55 0.77
N LEU A 6 4.31 59.91 -0.32
CA LEU A 6 3.43 58.78 -0.31
C LEU A 6 4.29 57.50 -0.12
N ALA A 7 4.14 56.81 0.99
CA ALA A 7 4.75 55.48 1.20
C ALA A 7 3.87 54.41 0.58
N LEU A 8 4.36 53.74 -0.45
CA LEU A 8 3.72 52.59 -1.10
C LEU A 8 4.05 51.32 -0.31
N ALA A 9 3.08 50.78 0.42
CA ALA A 9 3.24 49.53 1.13
C ALA A 9 3.04 48.37 0.14
N LEU A 10 4.12 47.65 -0.17
CA LEU A 10 4.09 46.42 -0.97
C LEU A 10 3.55 45.28 -0.08
N VAL A 11 2.31 44.85 -0.27
CA VAL A 11 1.75 43.67 0.35
C VAL A 11 2.20 42.45 -0.45
N VAL A 12 3.22 41.76 0.06
CA VAL A 12 3.65 40.45 -0.49
C VAL A 12 2.65 39.39 -0.06
N PHE A 13 1.74 38.99 -0.95
CA PHE A 13 0.94 37.78 -0.77
C PHE A 13 1.85 36.56 -0.89
N ALA A 14 2.21 35.96 0.23
CA ALA A 14 2.82 34.63 0.26
C ALA A 14 1.76 33.62 -0.21
N LEU A 15 1.82 33.24 -1.48
CA LEU A 15 1.08 32.10 -2.02
C LEU A 15 1.58 30.84 -1.30
N THR A 16 0.91 30.44 -0.23
CA THR A 16 1.09 29.11 0.36
C THR A 16 0.57 28.08 -0.65
N ALA A 17 1.47 27.48 -1.43
CA ALA A 17 1.11 26.36 -2.27
C ALA A 17 0.43 25.28 -1.40
N PRO A 18 -0.78 24.81 -1.77
CA PRO A 18 -1.45 23.78 -0.98
C PRO A 18 -0.54 22.57 -0.87
N SER A 19 -0.32 22.09 0.35
CA SER A 19 0.28 20.78 0.60
C SER A 19 -0.46 19.78 -0.27
N ALA A 20 0.27 19.00 -1.10
CA ALA A 20 -0.37 17.94 -1.87
C ALA A 20 -1.05 17.00 -0.89
N SER A 21 -2.36 17.16 -0.74
CA SER A 21 -3.19 16.27 0.07
C SER A 21 -3.04 14.87 -0.48
N ALA A 22 -2.82 13.92 0.41
CA ALA A 22 -2.84 12.49 0.10
C ALA A 22 -4.13 12.17 -0.67
N LYS A 23 -4.00 11.61 -1.88
CA LYS A 23 -5.17 11.23 -2.69
C LYS A 23 -5.31 9.70 -2.64
N PRO A 24 -6.34 9.15 -2.02
CA PRO A 24 -6.50 7.70 -1.93
C PRO A 24 -6.93 7.05 -3.25
N TYR A 25 -7.28 7.81 -4.29
CA TYR A 25 -7.74 7.28 -5.59
C TYR A 25 -8.81 6.20 -5.44
N LEU A 26 -9.87 6.53 -4.71
CA LEU A 26 -10.97 5.65 -4.33
C LEU A 26 -11.72 5.11 -5.56
N PRO A 27 -12.43 3.97 -5.42
CA PRO A 27 -13.47 3.59 -6.37
C PRO A 27 -14.61 4.63 -6.36
N PRO A 28 -15.47 4.64 -7.37
CA PRO A 28 -16.69 5.46 -7.38
C PRO A 28 -17.47 5.30 -6.06
N SER A 29 -18.28 6.31 -5.72
CA SER A 29 -19.06 6.30 -4.48
C SER A 29 -19.86 5.00 -4.35
N GLY A 30 -19.84 4.39 -3.17
CA GLY A 30 -20.55 3.14 -2.88
C GLY A 30 -19.94 1.90 -3.54
N LYS A 31 -18.79 1.98 -4.24
CA LYS A 31 -18.15 0.83 -4.88
C LYS A 31 -16.92 0.37 -4.10
N ILE A 32 -16.52 -0.88 -4.37
CA ILE A 32 -15.32 -1.52 -3.83
C ILE A 32 -14.50 -2.04 -5.02
N TRP A 33 -13.20 -1.72 -5.07
CA TRP A 33 -12.33 -2.29 -6.10
C TRP A 33 -12.23 -3.81 -5.93
N ASN A 34 -12.55 -4.56 -6.99
CA ASN A 34 -12.07 -5.91 -7.17
C ASN A 34 -10.59 -5.83 -7.59
N SER A 35 -9.73 -6.49 -6.86
CA SER A 35 -8.30 -6.54 -7.11
C SER A 35 -7.79 -7.98 -7.02
N VAL A 36 -6.69 -8.23 -7.69
CA VAL A 36 -5.97 -9.50 -7.63
C VAL A 36 -4.50 -9.25 -7.37
N THR A 37 -3.86 -10.12 -6.63
CA THR A 37 -2.43 -10.05 -6.38
C THR A 37 -1.74 -11.34 -6.80
N GLY A 38 -0.47 -11.22 -7.13
CA GLY A 38 0.37 -12.31 -7.61
C GLY A 38 0.80 -12.13 -9.06
N ASN A 39 1.88 -12.78 -9.40
CA ASN A 39 2.50 -12.70 -10.73
C ASN A 39 1.89 -13.72 -11.72
N VAL A 40 0.68 -14.22 -11.42
CA VAL A 40 -0.10 -15.08 -12.30
C VAL A 40 -0.88 -14.22 -13.29
N PRO A 41 -0.97 -14.60 -14.58
CA PRO A 41 -1.70 -13.84 -15.58
C PRO A 41 -3.15 -13.53 -15.18
N ILE A 42 -3.58 -12.30 -15.39
CA ILE A 42 -4.89 -11.76 -15.00
C ILE A 42 -6.05 -12.50 -15.68
N ASP A 43 -5.86 -12.97 -16.91
CA ASP A 43 -6.86 -13.72 -17.68
C ASP A 43 -7.28 -15.02 -16.98
N GLN A 44 -6.36 -15.65 -16.26
CA GLN A 44 -6.69 -16.83 -15.44
C GLN A 44 -7.67 -16.47 -14.33
N TYR A 45 -7.47 -15.34 -13.66
CA TYR A 45 -8.39 -14.85 -12.63
C TYR A 45 -9.76 -14.52 -13.23
N VAL A 46 -9.78 -13.83 -14.37
CA VAL A 46 -11.03 -13.50 -15.08
C VAL A 46 -11.81 -14.74 -15.47
N LYS A 47 -11.16 -15.76 -16.04
CA LYS A 47 -11.77 -17.05 -16.37
C LYS A 47 -12.40 -17.75 -15.14
N GLN A 48 -11.79 -17.60 -13.97
CA GLN A 48 -12.22 -18.27 -12.75
C GLN A 48 -13.31 -17.52 -12.00
N THR A 49 -13.36 -16.19 -12.09
CA THR A 49 -14.24 -15.33 -11.30
C THR A 49 -15.32 -14.61 -12.12
N GLY A 50 -15.21 -14.64 -13.45
CA GLY A 50 -16.10 -13.88 -14.34
C GLY A 50 -15.94 -12.36 -14.22
N LYS A 51 -14.92 -11.86 -13.50
CA LYS A 51 -14.75 -10.43 -13.23
C LYS A 51 -13.34 -9.96 -13.48
N HIS A 52 -13.19 -8.91 -14.28
CA HIS A 52 -11.92 -8.24 -14.46
C HIS A 52 -11.55 -7.46 -13.18
N PRO A 53 -10.29 -7.53 -12.71
CA PRO A 53 -9.85 -6.75 -11.57
C PRO A 53 -9.47 -5.33 -11.97
N ALA A 54 -10.05 -4.33 -11.30
CA ALA A 54 -9.72 -2.92 -11.52
C ALA A 54 -8.30 -2.56 -11.05
N VAL A 55 -7.72 -3.37 -10.18
CA VAL A 55 -6.36 -3.19 -9.64
C VAL A 55 -5.63 -4.53 -9.69
N TRP A 56 -4.37 -4.51 -10.12
CA TRP A 56 -3.50 -5.69 -10.18
C TRP A 56 -2.23 -5.45 -9.38
N GLN A 57 -2.00 -6.27 -8.34
CA GLN A 57 -0.84 -6.18 -7.47
C GLN A 57 0.28 -7.13 -7.91
N PHE A 58 1.50 -6.61 -7.85
CA PHE A 58 2.74 -7.35 -8.07
C PHE A 58 3.57 -7.37 -6.80
N PHE A 59 4.26 -8.51 -6.55
CA PHE A 59 5.24 -8.63 -5.49
C PHE A 59 6.62 -8.27 -6.02
N MET A 60 7.27 -7.30 -5.39
CA MET A 60 8.56 -6.75 -5.81
C MET A 60 9.53 -6.74 -4.63
N ASN A 61 10.77 -7.06 -4.92
CA ASN A 61 11.86 -6.84 -3.95
C ASN A 61 12.35 -5.39 -4.04
N TRP A 62 12.93 -4.91 -2.96
CA TRP A 62 13.62 -3.62 -2.95
C TRP A 62 14.65 -3.55 -4.08
N GLY A 63 14.74 -2.40 -4.76
CA GLY A 63 15.63 -2.20 -5.90
C GLY A 63 15.12 -2.75 -7.24
N SER A 64 13.94 -3.40 -7.27
CA SER A 64 13.37 -3.86 -8.54
C SER A 64 12.90 -2.72 -9.43
N ARG A 65 13.05 -2.85 -10.75
CA ARG A 65 12.50 -1.93 -11.74
C ARG A 65 11.01 -2.19 -11.93
N LEU A 66 10.22 -1.11 -12.07
CA LEU A 66 8.76 -1.19 -12.16
C LEU A 66 8.22 -1.06 -13.58
N ASP A 67 9.03 -0.65 -14.55
CA ASP A 67 8.58 -0.23 -15.88
C ASP A 67 7.79 -1.33 -16.63
N SER A 68 8.28 -2.57 -16.60
CA SER A 68 7.60 -3.72 -17.23
C SER A 68 6.26 -4.04 -16.56
N TRP A 69 6.17 -3.85 -15.24
CA TRP A 69 4.93 -4.10 -14.50
C TRP A 69 3.87 -3.03 -14.79
N PHE A 70 4.29 -1.78 -14.95
CA PHE A 70 3.39 -0.72 -15.38
C PHE A 70 2.88 -0.94 -16.80
N ALA A 71 3.75 -1.40 -17.72
CA ALA A 71 3.33 -1.77 -19.07
C ALA A 71 2.28 -2.89 -19.03
N MET A 72 2.55 -3.99 -18.30
CA MET A 72 1.61 -5.11 -18.16
C MET A 72 0.28 -4.70 -17.52
N ALA A 73 0.30 -3.85 -16.49
CA ALA A 73 -0.92 -3.35 -15.86
C ALA A 73 -1.74 -2.48 -16.82
N GLY A 74 -1.06 -1.64 -17.61
CA GLY A 74 -1.68 -0.81 -18.66
C GLY A 74 -2.35 -1.65 -19.75
N GLU A 75 -1.63 -2.64 -20.32
CA GLU A 75 -2.16 -3.60 -21.28
C GLU A 75 -3.38 -4.36 -20.74
N ALA A 76 -3.29 -4.76 -19.46
CA ALA A 76 -4.39 -5.43 -18.78
C ALA A 76 -5.52 -4.48 -18.34
N ARG A 77 -5.43 -3.17 -18.58
CA ARG A 77 -6.42 -2.16 -18.18
C ARG A 77 -6.75 -2.22 -16.67
N SER A 78 -5.72 -2.47 -15.84
CA SER A 78 -5.81 -2.48 -14.39
C SER A 78 -4.87 -1.42 -13.81
N ARG A 79 -5.26 -0.75 -12.72
CA ARG A 79 -4.33 0.11 -11.98
C ARG A 79 -3.23 -0.75 -11.35
N PRO A 80 -1.95 -0.37 -11.46
CA PRO A 80 -0.88 -1.08 -10.78
C PRO A 80 -0.95 -0.88 -9.27
N MET A 81 -0.79 -1.96 -8.53
CA MET A 81 -0.46 -1.96 -7.11
C MET A 81 0.85 -2.72 -6.94
N VAL A 82 1.76 -2.21 -6.12
CA VAL A 82 3.08 -2.80 -5.92
C VAL A 82 3.29 -3.07 -4.44
N HIS A 83 3.46 -4.35 -4.08
CA HIS A 83 3.97 -4.72 -2.76
C HIS A 83 5.50 -4.70 -2.81
N ILE A 84 6.13 -3.81 -2.07
CA ILE A 84 7.59 -3.69 -2.01
C ILE A 84 8.06 -4.27 -0.68
N THR A 85 8.80 -5.38 -0.73
CA THR A 85 9.45 -6.00 0.42
C THR A 85 10.95 -5.72 0.43
N THR A 86 11.56 -5.61 1.61
CA THR A 86 13.04 -5.59 1.74
C THR A 86 13.62 -6.98 1.93
N GLY A 87 12.78 -8.02 2.02
CA GLY A 87 13.22 -9.40 2.10
C GLY A 87 12.69 -10.15 3.31
N THR A 88 13.25 -11.33 3.52
CA THR A 88 13.00 -12.22 4.66
C THR A 88 14.20 -12.25 5.60
N PRO A 89 14.05 -12.68 6.87
CA PRO A 89 15.18 -12.83 7.78
C PRO A 89 16.33 -13.62 7.17
N GLY A 90 17.54 -13.07 7.23
CA GLY A 90 18.73 -13.65 6.60
C GLY A 90 18.94 -13.30 5.12
N HIS A 91 17.92 -12.72 4.45
CA HIS A 91 17.97 -12.33 3.05
C HIS A 91 17.37 -10.93 2.85
N GLU A 92 17.86 -9.97 3.62
CA GLU A 92 17.42 -8.58 3.59
C GLU A 92 18.26 -7.74 2.63
N ALA A 93 17.63 -7.03 1.71
CA ALA A 93 18.32 -6.12 0.80
C ALA A 93 18.71 -4.80 1.49
N ILE A 94 17.86 -4.30 2.39
CA ILE A 94 18.08 -3.05 3.11
C ILE A 94 17.21 -3.00 4.37
N SER A 95 17.80 -2.58 5.50
CA SER A 95 17.06 -2.44 6.75
C SER A 95 16.24 -1.13 6.80
N PRO A 96 15.17 -1.06 7.61
CA PRO A 96 14.44 0.18 7.85
C PRO A 96 15.34 1.33 8.33
N GLY A 97 16.29 1.06 9.22
CA GLY A 97 17.27 2.05 9.68
C GLY A 97 18.13 2.60 8.55
N ALA A 98 18.55 1.74 7.63
CA ALA A 98 19.33 2.16 6.46
C ALA A 98 18.50 3.01 5.48
N ILE A 99 17.22 2.67 5.25
CA ILE A 99 16.31 3.50 4.47
C ILE A 99 16.15 4.87 5.13
N ALA A 100 15.88 4.92 6.43
CA ALA A 100 15.76 6.18 7.18
C ALA A 100 17.02 7.05 7.08
N ALA A 101 18.20 6.41 7.06
CA ALA A 101 19.50 7.07 6.87
C ALA A 101 19.81 7.49 5.41
N GLY A 102 18.90 7.23 4.47
CA GLY A 102 19.01 7.64 3.07
C GLY A 102 19.84 6.71 2.18
N LYS A 103 20.15 5.48 2.63
CA LYS A 103 20.91 4.52 1.81
C LYS A 103 20.09 3.99 0.62
N GLY A 104 18.76 3.96 0.72
CA GLY A 104 17.84 3.50 -0.34
C GLY A 104 17.25 4.60 -1.21
N ASP A 105 17.76 5.83 -1.17
CA ASP A 105 17.15 6.96 -1.89
C ASP A 105 17.15 6.81 -3.41
N GLY A 106 18.18 6.21 -3.97
CA GLY A 106 18.26 5.92 -5.41
C GLY A 106 17.08 5.08 -5.89
N ASP A 107 16.70 4.05 -5.13
CA ASP A 107 15.55 3.19 -5.44
C ASP A 107 14.23 3.96 -5.31
N LEU A 108 14.08 4.78 -4.26
CA LEU A 108 12.88 5.60 -4.06
C LEU A 108 12.71 6.66 -5.16
N VAL A 109 13.81 7.27 -5.61
CA VAL A 109 13.82 8.19 -6.75
C VAL A 109 13.47 7.46 -8.05
N SER A 110 13.98 6.24 -8.24
CA SER A 110 13.64 5.40 -9.38
C SER A 110 12.15 5.07 -9.41
N ILE A 111 11.55 4.71 -8.28
CA ILE A 111 10.10 4.47 -8.16
C ILE A 111 9.30 5.71 -8.56
N ASN A 112 9.66 6.90 -8.05
CA ASN A 112 9.00 8.16 -8.45
C ASN A 112 9.09 8.37 -9.97
N ARG A 113 10.26 8.18 -10.57
CA ARG A 113 10.49 8.36 -12.00
C ARG A 113 9.71 7.36 -12.85
N SER A 114 9.65 6.09 -12.44
CA SER A 114 8.87 5.06 -13.14
C SER A 114 7.36 5.36 -13.08
N ILE A 115 6.82 5.80 -11.93
CA ILE A 115 5.41 6.22 -11.83
C ILE A 115 5.15 7.45 -12.71
N ASN A 116 6.06 8.43 -12.71
CA ASN A 116 5.94 9.60 -13.56
C ASN A 116 5.93 9.26 -15.05
N ALA A 117 6.83 8.38 -15.47
CA ALA A 117 6.92 7.93 -16.86
C ALA A 117 5.68 7.15 -17.32
N SER A 118 5.10 6.32 -16.43
CA SER A 118 3.90 5.56 -16.73
C SER A 118 2.63 6.41 -16.76
N GLY A 119 2.58 7.50 -15.97
CA GLY A 119 1.40 8.34 -15.76
C GLY A 119 0.24 7.64 -15.04
N GLN A 120 0.38 6.38 -14.64
CA GLN A 120 -0.68 5.57 -14.06
C GLN A 120 -0.89 5.86 -12.57
N ILE A 121 -2.17 5.88 -12.15
CA ILE A 121 -2.52 5.88 -10.73
C ILE A 121 -1.99 4.59 -10.10
N THR A 122 -1.08 4.74 -9.14
CA THR A 122 -0.33 3.62 -8.55
C THR A 122 -0.62 3.50 -7.05
N TYR A 123 -0.82 2.26 -6.58
CA TYR A 123 -0.89 1.95 -5.16
C TYR A 123 0.41 1.28 -4.70
N ILE A 124 0.92 1.67 -3.54
CA ILE A 124 2.13 1.06 -2.96
C ILE A 124 1.80 0.48 -1.59
N ARG A 125 1.99 -0.83 -1.45
CA ARG A 125 2.05 -1.56 -0.19
C ARG A 125 3.52 -1.69 0.21
N LEU A 126 4.05 -0.70 0.90
CA LEU A 126 5.44 -0.70 1.32
C LEU A 126 5.61 -1.54 2.58
N MET A 127 6.47 -2.57 2.54
CA MET A 127 6.78 -3.40 3.71
C MET A 127 5.51 -3.82 4.47
N ALA A 128 4.53 -4.41 3.77
CA ALA A 128 3.29 -4.91 4.37
C ALA A 128 3.57 -6.03 5.39
N GLU A 129 2.61 -6.31 6.29
CA GLU A 129 2.78 -7.27 7.40
C GLU A 129 4.04 -6.99 8.24
N MET A 130 4.30 -5.71 8.52
CA MET A 130 5.52 -5.26 9.22
C MET A 130 5.65 -5.77 10.64
N ASP A 131 4.59 -6.23 11.22
CA ASP A 131 4.49 -6.83 12.55
C ASP A 131 4.56 -8.39 12.52
N GLY A 132 4.85 -8.97 11.34
CA GLY A 132 5.07 -10.40 11.14
C GLY A 132 6.55 -10.78 11.13
N TYR A 133 6.95 -11.69 12.03
CA TYR A 133 8.37 -12.12 12.19
C TYR A 133 8.99 -12.76 10.94
N TRP A 134 8.19 -13.19 9.96
CA TRP A 134 8.65 -13.72 8.67
C TRP A 134 9.21 -12.67 7.72
N ASN A 135 8.96 -11.40 7.99
CA ASN A 135 9.51 -10.27 7.25
C ASN A 135 10.79 -9.74 7.89
N ALA A 136 11.79 -9.38 7.08
CA ALA A 136 13.07 -8.86 7.58
C ALA A 136 12.89 -7.55 8.35
N TYR A 137 11.98 -6.69 7.91
CA TYR A 137 11.68 -5.38 8.48
C TYR A 137 10.80 -5.42 9.75
N CYS A 138 10.38 -6.60 10.23
CA CYS A 138 9.73 -6.73 11.53
C CYS A 138 10.71 -6.40 12.66
N ALA A 139 10.24 -5.72 13.70
CA ALA A 139 11.09 -5.35 14.83
C ALA A 139 11.44 -6.51 15.76
N TYR A 140 10.71 -7.62 15.67
CA TYR A 140 10.84 -8.74 16.60
C TYR A 140 11.02 -10.08 15.89
N ASN A 141 11.77 -10.97 16.53
CA ASN A 141 11.85 -12.37 16.16
C ASN A 141 10.60 -13.12 16.65
N GLN A 142 10.41 -14.35 16.16
CA GLN A 142 9.30 -15.22 16.57
C GLN A 142 9.18 -15.42 18.09
N ASN A 143 10.31 -15.46 18.79
CA ASN A 143 10.38 -15.62 20.26
C ASN A 143 10.17 -14.29 21.04
N GLY A 144 9.85 -13.19 20.36
CA GLY A 144 9.63 -11.87 20.97
C GLY A 144 10.90 -11.05 21.24
N SER A 145 12.09 -11.59 20.94
CA SER A 145 13.33 -10.82 21.08
C SER A 145 13.44 -9.73 20.02
N SER A 146 13.95 -8.55 20.39
CA SER A 146 14.17 -7.43 19.47
C SER A 146 15.25 -7.76 18.43
N ARG A 147 15.05 -7.31 17.19
CA ARG A 147 16.04 -7.36 16.10
C ARG A 147 17.01 -6.16 16.10
N GLY A 148 16.96 -5.34 17.15
CA GLY A 148 17.88 -4.25 17.33
C GLY A 148 17.42 -2.93 16.70
N LYS A 149 18.31 -1.93 16.75
CA LYS A 149 18.01 -0.53 16.43
C LYS A 149 17.50 -0.33 15.00
N ASP A 150 18.13 -0.98 14.03
CA ASP A 150 17.87 -0.78 12.61
C ASP A 150 16.54 -1.39 12.14
N HIS A 151 15.98 -2.32 12.92
CA HIS A 151 14.67 -2.96 12.68
C HIS A 151 13.60 -2.51 13.68
N SER A 152 13.90 -1.56 14.57
CA SER A 152 12.92 -1.07 15.54
C SER A 152 11.69 -0.48 14.87
N THR A 153 10.54 -0.50 15.56
CA THR A 153 9.31 0.15 15.07
C THR A 153 9.53 1.65 14.79
N ALA A 154 10.44 2.30 15.52
CA ALA A 154 10.84 3.68 15.25
C ALA A 154 11.59 3.80 13.91
N ALA A 155 12.54 2.90 13.63
CA ALA A 155 13.25 2.86 12.34
C ALA A 155 12.29 2.60 11.19
N PHE A 156 11.33 1.67 11.35
CA PHE A 156 10.28 1.42 10.37
C PHE A 156 9.47 2.67 10.06
N ARG A 157 8.97 3.39 11.09
CA ARG A 157 8.20 4.62 10.89
C ARG A 157 8.99 5.69 10.16
N GLN A 158 10.27 5.83 10.44
CA GLN A 158 11.14 6.79 9.74
C GLN A 158 11.39 6.38 8.29
N ALA A 159 11.68 5.09 8.04
CA ALA A 159 11.82 4.55 6.68
C ALA A 159 10.56 4.81 5.83
N TRP A 160 9.39 4.51 6.39
CA TRP A 160 8.10 4.75 5.75
C TRP A 160 7.91 6.23 5.38
N ARG A 161 8.10 7.14 6.36
CA ARG A 161 7.95 8.59 6.13
C ARG A 161 8.88 9.08 5.04
N ARG A 162 10.14 8.63 5.05
CA ARG A 162 11.12 8.97 4.02
C ARG A 162 10.67 8.49 2.64
N ALA A 163 10.28 7.24 2.52
CA ALA A 163 9.82 6.66 1.26
C ALA A 163 8.62 7.44 0.69
N VAL A 164 7.62 7.73 1.52
CA VAL A 164 6.45 8.50 1.12
C VAL A 164 6.81 9.89 0.62
N LEU A 165 7.71 10.61 1.32
CA LEU A 165 8.12 11.96 0.94
C LEU A 165 8.84 11.98 -0.41
N ILE A 166 9.75 11.03 -0.64
CA ILE A 166 10.53 10.96 -1.88
C ILE A 166 9.67 10.50 -3.04
N VAL A 167 8.90 9.40 -2.86
CA VAL A 167 8.11 8.83 -3.95
C VAL A 167 6.95 9.73 -4.37
N ARG A 168 6.28 10.43 -3.44
CA ARG A 168 5.25 11.42 -3.81
C ARG A 168 5.80 12.61 -4.58
N GLY A 169 7.08 12.90 -4.42
CA GLY A 169 7.77 13.94 -5.13
C GLY A 169 7.42 15.38 -4.72
N GLY A 170 7.94 16.32 -5.48
CA GLY A 170 7.85 17.76 -5.28
C GLY A 170 9.20 18.45 -5.32
N PRO A 171 9.27 19.78 -5.03
CA PRO A 171 10.52 20.51 -4.94
C PRO A 171 11.46 19.88 -3.91
N LEU A 172 12.70 19.59 -4.29
CA LEU A 172 13.68 18.89 -3.45
C LEU A 172 13.94 19.63 -2.12
N GLY A 173 14.01 20.97 -2.14
CA GLY A 173 14.16 21.79 -0.93
C GLY A 173 12.99 21.59 0.05
N GLY A 174 11.75 21.41 -0.47
CA GLY A 174 10.57 21.13 0.35
C GLY A 174 10.60 19.74 0.99
N ILE A 175 11.05 18.72 0.23
CA ILE A 175 11.25 17.35 0.74
C ILE A 175 12.32 17.38 1.83
N ASN A 176 13.48 18.00 1.56
CA ASN A 176 14.59 18.08 2.52
C ASN A 176 14.23 18.86 3.79
N LYS A 177 13.41 19.91 3.69
CA LYS A 177 12.88 20.62 4.86
C LYS A 177 12.03 19.72 5.75
N LYS A 178 11.18 18.85 5.15
CA LYS A 178 10.38 17.86 5.90
C LYS A 178 11.26 16.78 6.52
N LEU A 179 12.23 16.24 5.77
CA LEU A 179 13.18 15.25 6.29
C LEU A 179 13.98 15.80 7.48
N LYS A 180 14.46 17.06 7.39
CA LYS A 180 15.16 17.74 8.51
C LYS A 180 14.28 17.82 9.76
N LYS A 181 12.98 18.15 9.62
CA LYS A 181 12.04 18.17 10.76
C LYS A 181 11.83 16.78 11.40
N LEU A 182 12.06 15.73 10.64
CA LEU A 182 12.01 14.34 11.10
C LEU A 182 13.37 13.82 11.56
N HIS A 183 14.38 14.68 11.69
CA HIS A 183 15.78 14.33 12.03
C HIS A 183 16.41 13.32 11.07
N MET A 184 16.05 13.39 9.79
CA MET A 184 16.61 12.55 8.74
C MET A 184 17.51 13.39 7.81
N PRO A 185 18.55 12.77 7.18
CA PRO A 185 19.42 13.46 6.23
C PRO A 185 18.64 13.87 4.96
N PRO A 186 19.14 14.85 4.20
CA PRO A 186 18.56 15.25 2.92
C PRO A 186 18.56 14.07 1.94
N VAL A 187 17.74 14.18 0.88
CA VAL A 187 17.67 13.18 -0.21
C VAL A 187 19.04 13.09 -0.89
N ARG A 188 19.46 11.87 -1.18
CA ARG A 188 20.71 11.54 -1.90
C ARG A 188 20.41 11.06 -3.32
N GLY A 189 21.40 11.13 -4.19
CA GLY A 189 21.33 10.56 -5.54
C GLY A 189 20.52 11.39 -6.55
N THR A 190 20.03 12.58 -6.17
CA THR A 190 19.45 13.55 -7.09
C THR A 190 19.65 14.97 -6.59
N SER A 191 19.87 15.91 -7.51
CA SER A 191 19.86 17.36 -7.27
C SER A 191 18.61 18.04 -7.84
N GLU A 192 17.78 17.28 -8.57
CA GLU A 192 16.61 17.78 -9.28
C GLU A 192 15.34 17.63 -8.45
N ALA A 193 14.33 18.44 -8.76
CA ALA A 193 12.98 18.26 -8.26
C ALA A 193 12.41 16.91 -8.75
N LEU A 194 11.68 16.24 -7.89
CA LEU A 194 10.95 15.00 -8.25
C LEU A 194 9.54 15.38 -8.71
N ALA A 195 9.08 14.73 -9.78
CA ALA A 195 7.71 14.95 -10.24
C ALA A 195 6.69 14.58 -9.15
N ARG A 196 5.61 15.35 -9.03
CA ARG A 196 4.45 14.93 -8.21
C ARG A 196 3.67 13.86 -8.97
N VAL A 197 3.65 12.66 -8.43
CA VAL A 197 3.08 11.50 -9.12
C VAL A 197 1.76 11.03 -8.50
N PRO A 198 0.88 10.37 -9.29
CA PRO A 198 -0.41 9.88 -8.81
C PRO A 198 -0.24 8.57 -8.01
N VAL A 199 0.24 8.67 -6.78
CA VAL A 199 0.55 7.53 -5.91
C VAL A 199 -0.22 7.56 -4.60
N SER A 200 -0.64 6.38 -4.15
CA SER A 200 -1.30 6.14 -2.87
C SER A 200 -0.53 5.10 -2.06
N PHE A 201 -0.29 5.38 -0.76
CA PHE A 201 0.41 4.47 0.14
C PHE A 201 -0.56 3.73 1.06
N MET A 202 -0.43 2.41 1.10
CA MET A 202 -1.27 1.50 1.87
C MET A 202 -0.48 0.91 3.03
N TRP A 203 -0.88 1.23 4.26
CA TRP A 203 -0.31 0.66 5.47
C TRP A 203 -1.12 -0.58 5.85
N VAL A 204 -0.50 -1.76 5.76
CA VAL A 204 -1.14 -3.07 5.82
C VAL A 204 -0.39 -3.97 6.80
N PRO A 205 -0.59 -3.82 8.13
CA PRO A 205 -0.13 -4.76 9.13
C PRO A 205 -1.05 -5.99 9.21
N GLN A 206 -0.70 -6.96 10.07
CA GLN A 206 -1.62 -7.97 10.57
C GLN A 206 -2.67 -7.33 11.50
N VAL A 207 -3.77 -8.00 11.77
CA VAL A 207 -4.78 -7.55 12.76
C VAL A 207 -4.28 -7.64 14.21
N ALA A 208 -3.19 -8.36 14.41
CA ALA A 208 -2.42 -8.48 15.65
C ALA A 208 -1.01 -8.90 15.27
N GLY A 209 0.00 -8.44 16.02
CA GLY A 209 1.40 -8.75 15.74
C GLY A 209 1.71 -10.26 15.83
N ALA A 210 2.70 -10.70 15.11
CA ALA A 210 3.28 -12.02 15.23
C ALA A 210 4.81 -11.87 15.44
N PRO A 211 5.30 -11.99 16.68
CA PRO A 211 4.61 -12.38 17.92
C PRO A 211 3.58 -11.34 18.40
N ASP A 212 2.49 -11.81 19.02
CA ASP A 212 1.43 -10.97 19.57
C ASP A 212 1.86 -10.40 20.94
N THR A 213 2.54 -9.27 20.88
CA THR A 213 3.00 -8.51 22.06
C THR A 213 2.65 -7.03 21.89
N ALA A 214 2.47 -6.31 22.99
CA ALA A 214 2.15 -4.88 22.95
C ALA A 214 3.21 -4.07 22.16
N ALA A 215 4.48 -4.43 22.26
CA ALA A 215 5.57 -3.75 21.56
C ALA A 215 5.58 -4.02 20.04
N ASN A 216 4.95 -5.13 19.60
CA ASN A 216 4.82 -5.53 18.19
C ASN A 216 3.39 -5.32 17.65
N ALA A 217 2.53 -4.62 18.39
CA ALA A 217 1.19 -4.31 17.93
C ALA A 217 1.21 -3.42 16.66
N PRO A 218 0.21 -3.49 15.78
CA PRO A 218 0.11 -2.66 14.58
C PRO A 218 0.39 -1.18 14.85
N SER A 219 -0.22 -0.61 15.90
CA SER A 219 -0.08 0.79 16.28
C SER A 219 1.37 1.22 16.54
N ALA A 220 2.26 0.30 16.97
CA ALA A 220 3.69 0.60 17.17
C ALA A 220 4.40 0.98 15.85
N TYR A 221 3.88 0.53 14.72
CA TYR A 221 4.42 0.80 13.38
C TYR A 221 3.72 1.96 12.65
N TRP A 222 2.72 2.61 13.27
CA TRP A 222 1.96 3.67 12.62
C TRP A 222 2.82 4.90 12.28
N PRO A 223 3.03 5.24 11.00
CA PRO A 223 3.94 6.33 10.63
C PRO A 223 3.32 7.72 10.72
N GLY A 224 2.02 7.82 10.97
CA GLY A 224 1.25 9.06 11.02
C GLY A 224 0.34 9.25 9.80
N GLY A 225 -0.81 9.89 10.02
CA GLY A 225 -1.89 9.99 9.03
C GLY A 225 -1.56 10.75 7.76
N GLU A 226 -0.57 11.65 7.77
CA GLU A 226 -0.11 12.37 6.57
C GLU A 226 0.71 11.47 5.61
N TYR A 227 1.24 10.35 6.12
CA TYR A 227 2.06 9.41 5.35
C TYR A 227 1.29 8.16 4.90
N VAL A 228 0.00 8.06 5.21
CA VAL A 228 -0.85 6.91 4.89
C VAL A 228 -2.11 7.37 4.18
N ASP A 229 -2.41 6.76 3.03
CA ASP A 229 -3.64 7.03 2.26
C ASP A 229 -4.71 5.98 2.54
N TRP A 230 -4.31 4.72 2.73
CA TRP A 230 -5.16 3.58 3.02
C TRP A 230 -4.63 2.80 4.22
N VAL A 231 -5.53 2.25 4.99
CA VAL A 231 -5.22 1.27 6.03
C VAL A 231 -5.83 -0.06 5.62
N GLY A 232 -5.18 -1.16 5.95
CA GLY A 232 -5.72 -2.48 5.66
C GLY A 232 -5.01 -3.60 6.40
N THR A 233 -5.35 -4.82 6.04
CA THR A 233 -4.72 -6.03 6.58
C THR A 233 -4.76 -7.13 5.54
N ASP A 234 -3.96 -8.18 5.74
CA ASP A 234 -4.04 -9.43 4.99
C ASP A 234 -4.87 -10.44 5.80
N PHE A 235 -5.77 -11.19 5.13
CA PHE A 235 -6.76 -11.98 5.83
C PHE A 235 -7.09 -13.30 5.10
N TYR A 236 -6.70 -14.42 5.70
CA TYR A 236 -6.78 -15.74 5.07
C TYR A 236 -7.73 -16.68 5.78
N SER A 237 -8.41 -17.55 5.03
CA SER A 237 -9.38 -18.52 5.58
C SER A 237 -8.78 -19.52 6.55
N LYS A 238 -7.45 -19.72 6.51
CA LYS A 238 -6.74 -20.62 7.44
C LYS A 238 -6.62 -20.03 8.85
N PHE A 239 -6.61 -18.68 8.98
CA PHE A 239 -6.41 -17.98 10.24
C PHE A 239 -7.43 -16.84 10.41
N PRO A 240 -8.75 -17.14 10.41
CA PRO A 240 -9.80 -16.12 10.36
C PRO A 240 -10.01 -15.48 11.74
N ASN A 241 -9.23 -14.45 12.06
CA ASN A 241 -9.39 -13.69 13.30
C ASN A 241 -10.41 -12.56 13.13
N TRP A 242 -11.70 -12.89 13.06
CA TRP A 242 -12.79 -11.92 12.87
C TRP A 242 -12.89 -10.88 13.99
N ALA A 243 -12.70 -11.29 15.25
CA ALA A 243 -12.71 -10.37 16.39
C ALA A 243 -11.51 -9.41 16.35
N GLY A 244 -10.33 -9.90 15.93
CA GLY A 244 -9.15 -9.07 15.70
C GLY A 244 -9.37 -8.07 14.56
N LEU A 245 -9.97 -8.51 13.45
CA LEU A 245 -10.32 -7.67 12.31
C LEU A 245 -11.25 -6.52 12.71
N GLU A 246 -12.29 -6.83 13.49
CA GLU A 246 -13.23 -5.82 13.97
C GLU A 246 -12.54 -4.77 14.87
N ARG A 247 -11.73 -5.23 15.82
CA ARG A 247 -10.94 -4.32 16.69
C ARG A 247 -9.98 -3.47 15.87
N PHE A 248 -9.24 -4.07 14.94
CA PHE A 248 -8.28 -3.37 14.08
C PHE A 248 -8.98 -2.31 13.22
N TYR A 249 -10.08 -2.66 12.56
CA TYR A 249 -10.86 -1.73 11.75
C TYR A 249 -11.32 -0.52 12.57
N ASN A 250 -11.82 -0.73 13.79
CA ASN A 250 -12.34 0.34 14.62
C ASN A 250 -11.25 1.20 15.25
N ASN A 251 -10.18 0.57 15.78
CA ASN A 251 -9.18 1.26 16.60
C ASN A 251 -7.99 1.77 15.77
N ASP A 252 -7.47 0.96 14.86
CA ASP A 252 -6.25 1.24 14.08
C ASP A 252 -6.54 1.69 12.64
N GLY A 253 -7.80 1.73 12.24
CA GLY A 253 -8.21 2.16 10.90
C GLY A 253 -8.10 3.66 10.65
N HIS A 254 -7.91 4.48 11.68
CA HIS A 254 -7.67 5.93 11.63
C HIS A 254 -8.61 6.71 10.70
N GLY A 255 -9.85 6.24 10.47
CA GLY A 255 -10.80 6.85 9.54
C GLY A 255 -10.43 6.74 8.05
N LYS A 256 -9.36 6.04 7.72
CA LYS A 256 -8.89 5.87 6.33
C LYS A 256 -9.74 4.87 5.55
N PRO A 257 -9.76 4.94 4.20
CA PRO A 257 -10.24 3.85 3.37
C PRO A 257 -9.54 2.56 3.74
N PHE A 258 -10.30 1.46 3.76
CA PHE A 258 -9.82 0.16 4.20
C PHE A 258 -9.63 -0.79 3.02
N VAL A 259 -8.53 -1.55 3.03
CA VAL A 259 -8.21 -2.55 2.02
C VAL A 259 -7.91 -3.91 2.67
N PHE A 260 -8.46 -4.98 2.12
CA PHE A 260 -7.84 -6.28 2.26
C PHE A 260 -6.73 -6.36 1.22
N GLY A 261 -5.49 -6.12 1.66
CA GLY A 261 -4.32 -6.06 0.80
C GLY A 261 -4.03 -7.40 0.15
N GLU A 262 -4.30 -8.46 0.91
CA GLU A 262 -4.38 -9.84 0.45
C GLU A 262 -5.49 -10.57 1.20
N TRP A 263 -6.27 -11.34 0.48
CA TRP A 263 -7.15 -12.33 1.07
C TRP A 263 -7.20 -13.58 0.18
N ALA A 264 -7.31 -14.75 0.77
CA ALA A 264 -7.46 -15.98 -0.01
C ALA A 264 -8.06 -17.11 0.80
N LEU A 265 -8.56 -18.11 0.08
CA LEU A 265 -8.76 -19.44 0.60
C LEU A 265 -7.40 -20.12 0.77
N TRP A 266 -7.21 -20.80 1.89
CA TRP A 266 -5.97 -21.50 2.21
C TRP A 266 -6.27 -22.80 2.98
N GLY A 267 -5.88 -23.92 2.41
CA GLY A 267 -6.07 -25.27 2.99
C GLY A 267 -7.41 -25.86 2.65
N ALA A 268 -8.49 -25.43 3.29
CA ALA A 268 -9.84 -25.93 3.06
C ALA A 268 -10.62 -25.12 2.01
N ASP A 269 -11.46 -25.80 1.22
CA ASP A 269 -12.46 -25.14 0.37
C ASP A 269 -13.63 -24.63 1.24
N ASN A 270 -13.62 -23.35 1.54
CA ASN A 270 -14.50 -22.71 2.51
C ASN A 270 -15.34 -21.58 1.89
N PRO A 271 -16.48 -21.90 1.24
CA PRO A 271 -17.38 -20.88 0.71
C PRO A 271 -18.01 -20.00 1.81
N GLY A 272 -18.15 -20.51 3.04
CA GLY A 272 -18.66 -19.75 4.19
C GLY A 272 -17.75 -18.58 4.54
N PHE A 273 -16.43 -18.78 4.52
CA PHE A 273 -15.46 -17.68 4.70
C PHE A 273 -15.63 -16.60 3.63
N VAL A 274 -15.83 -16.99 2.37
CA VAL A 274 -16.05 -16.04 1.26
C VAL A 274 -17.28 -15.19 1.54
N HIS A 275 -18.41 -15.81 1.82
CA HIS A 275 -19.66 -15.10 2.11
C HIS A 275 -19.53 -14.18 3.33
N GLN A 276 -18.85 -14.62 4.38
CA GLN A 276 -18.64 -13.83 5.58
C GLN A 276 -17.74 -12.60 5.29
N LEU A 277 -16.64 -12.76 4.52
CA LEU A 277 -15.73 -11.67 4.15
C LEU A 277 -16.47 -10.61 3.31
N PHE A 278 -17.22 -11.03 2.30
CA PHE A 278 -17.96 -10.10 1.46
C PHE A 278 -19.12 -9.43 2.21
N SER A 279 -19.81 -10.14 3.11
CA SER A 279 -20.84 -9.57 3.97
C SER A 279 -20.25 -8.55 4.94
N TRP A 280 -19.15 -8.88 5.62
CA TRP A 280 -18.42 -7.95 6.48
C TRP A 280 -17.99 -6.70 5.70
N SER A 281 -17.45 -6.88 4.51
CA SER A 281 -17.00 -5.78 3.66
C SER A 281 -18.13 -4.84 3.25
N ARG A 282 -19.35 -5.36 2.99
CA ARG A 282 -20.54 -4.55 2.70
C ARG A 282 -21.02 -3.77 3.93
N GLY A 283 -20.89 -4.34 5.12
CA GLY A 283 -21.28 -3.72 6.39
C GLY A 283 -20.35 -2.59 6.83
N HIS A 284 -19.11 -2.58 6.33
CA HIS A 284 -18.05 -1.68 6.77
C HIS A 284 -17.72 -0.63 5.70
N LYS A 285 -18.35 0.54 5.77
CA LYS A 285 -18.33 1.61 4.74
C LYS A 285 -16.95 2.08 4.29
N ARG A 286 -15.91 1.91 5.12
CA ARG A 286 -14.54 2.28 4.75
C ARG A 286 -13.85 1.21 3.90
N VAL A 287 -14.38 -0.03 3.82
CA VAL A 287 -13.83 -1.05 2.92
C VAL A 287 -14.04 -0.62 1.47
N ARG A 288 -12.95 -0.45 0.75
CA ARG A 288 -12.97 0.10 -0.61
C ARG A 288 -12.15 -0.72 -1.61
N MET A 289 -11.47 -1.79 -1.16
CA MET A 289 -10.72 -2.71 -2.02
C MET A 289 -10.59 -4.09 -1.38
N LEU A 290 -10.80 -5.14 -2.20
CA LEU A 290 -10.55 -6.54 -1.87
C LEU A 290 -9.57 -7.10 -2.90
N SER A 291 -8.37 -7.51 -2.46
CA SER A 291 -7.33 -8.05 -3.32
C SER A 291 -7.17 -9.56 -3.09
N TYR A 292 -7.65 -10.38 -4.03
CA TYR A 292 -7.49 -11.83 -3.93
C TYR A 292 -6.05 -12.23 -4.20
N ASN A 293 -5.41 -12.95 -3.28
CA ASN A 293 -4.05 -13.45 -3.47
C ASN A 293 -4.06 -14.76 -4.25
N GLN A 294 -3.57 -14.76 -5.51
CA GLN A 294 -3.35 -15.96 -6.32
C GLN A 294 -2.00 -16.63 -6.04
N GLY A 295 -1.11 -15.96 -5.27
CA GLY A 295 0.29 -16.37 -5.15
C GLY A 295 1.12 -16.05 -6.40
N ASN A 296 2.41 -16.37 -6.32
CA ASN A 296 3.37 -16.09 -7.39
C ASN A 296 3.58 -17.26 -8.36
N ARG A 297 2.87 -18.39 -8.14
CA ARG A 297 3.01 -19.62 -8.92
C ARG A 297 1.64 -20.20 -9.25
N THR A 298 1.51 -20.78 -10.43
CA THR A 298 0.27 -21.45 -10.90
C THR A 298 -0.06 -22.75 -10.14
N SER A 299 0.83 -23.21 -9.27
CA SER A 299 0.68 -24.39 -8.42
C SER A 299 0.65 -24.08 -6.90
N GLY A 300 0.53 -22.80 -6.53
CA GLY A 300 0.52 -22.38 -5.13
C GLY A 300 -0.79 -22.69 -4.41
N PRO A 301 -0.79 -22.61 -3.06
CA PRO A 301 -1.95 -22.98 -2.23
C PRO A 301 -3.15 -22.03 -2.37
N PHE A 302 -2.99 -20.88 -2.99
CA PHE A 302 -4.03 -19.86 -3.15
C PHE A 302 -4.77 -19.93 -4.48
N GLN A 303 -4.43 -20.92 -5.34
CA GLN A 303 -5.04 -21.04 -6.65
C GLN A 303 -6.51 -21.44 -6.56
N LEU A 304 -7.40 -20.65 -7.15
CA LEU A 304 -8.85 -20.86 -7.09
C LEU A 304 -9.31 -22.21 -7.66
N LYS A 305 -8.52 -22.83 -8.54
CA LYS A 305 -8.80 -24.18 -9.03
C LYS A 305 -8.85 -25.25 -7.94
N LEU A 306 -8.20 -25.01 -6.79
CA LEU A 306 -8.18 -25.90 -5.63
C LEU A 306 -9.45 -25.79 -4.78
N TYR A 307 -10.26 -24.75 -5.00
CA TYR A 307 -11.41 -24.39 -4.16
C TYR A 307 -12.68 -24.23 -4.99
N PRO A 308 -13.24 -25.32 -5.56
CA PRO A 308 -14.37 -25.22 -6.49
C PRO A 308 -15.63 -24.60 -5.88
N GLN A 309 -15.94 -24.84 -4.60
CA GLN A 309 -17.11 -24.25 -3.94
C GLN A 309 -16.85 -22.78 -3.57
N GLY A 310 -15.65 -22.48 -3.01
CA GLY A 310 -15.24 -21.12 -2.74
C GLY A 310 -15.16 -20.27 -4.01
N ARG A 311 -14.68 -20.83 -5.14
CA ARG A 311 -14.69 -20.18 -6.44
C ARG A 311 -16.12 -19.84 -6.91
N LYS A 312 -17.09 -20.74 -6.76
CA LYS A 312 -18.50 -20.47 -7.07
C LYS A 312 -19.04 -19.32 -6.20
N ALA A 313 -18.69 -19.31 -4.91
CA ALA A 313 -19.06 -18.22 -4.01
C ALA A 313 -18.47 -16.89 -4.46
N ILE A 314 -17.18 -16.84 -4.79
CA ILE A 314 -16.49 -15.63 -5.29
C ILE A 314 -17.16 -15.12 -6.58
N LEU A 315 -17.43 -16.00 -7.54
CA LEU A 315 -18.11 -15.65 -8.79
C LEU A 315 -19.46 -14.99 -8.52
N LYS A 316 -20.28 -15.57 -7.61
CA LYS A 316 -21.57 -15.03 -7.21
C LYS A 316 -21.44 -13.65 -6.56
N GLU A 317 -20.49 -13.48 -5.64
CA GLU A 317 -20.25 -12.21 -4.93
C GLU A 317 -19.77 -11.11 -5.89
N LEU A 318 -18.83 -11.41 -6.77
CA LEU A 318 -18.26 -10.46 -7.73
C LEU A 318 -19.19 -10.11 -8.89
N ALA A 319 -20.26 -10.88 -9.13
CA ALA A 319 -21.30 -10.52 -10.10
C ALA A 319 -22.05 -9.24 -9.70
N SER A 320 -22.01 -8.85 -8.41
CA SER A 320 -22.61 -7.61 -7.91
C SER A 320 -22.03 -6.37 -8.60
N PRO A 321 -22.87 -5.37 -8.95
CA PRO A 321 -22.41 -4.08 -9.47
C PRO A 321 -21.63 -3.25 -8.45
N LEU A 322 -21.54 -3.71 -7.20
CA LEU A 322 -20.68 -3.15 -6.15
C LEU A 322 -19.20 -3.18 -6.55
N PHE A 323 -18.79 -4.18 -7.36
CA PHE A 323 -17.43 -4.41 -7.81
C PHE A 323 -17.27 -4.02 -9.28
N PRO A 324 -16.84 -2.80 -9.61
CA PRO A 324 -16.57 -2.42 -11.00
C PRO A 324 -15.38 -3.21 -11.56
N ALA A 325 -15.48 -3.59 -12.84
CA ALA A 325 -14.41 -4.31 -13.53
C ALA A 325 -13.21 -3.42 -13.86
N PHE A 326 -13.44 -2.14 -14.09
CA PHE A 326 -12.41 -1.19 -14.51
C PHE A 326 -12.46 0.08 -13.67
N ALA A 327 -11.32 0.73 -13.51
CA ALA A 327 -11.27 2.10 -13.03
C ALA A 327 -11.85 3.05 -14.10
N PRO A 328 -12.45 4.21 -13.73
CA PRO A 328 -13.13 5.08 -14.68
C PRO A 328 -12.27 5.49 -15.87
N GLU A 329 -11.00 5.82 -15.65
CA GLU A 329 -10.05 6.20 -16.70
C GLU A 329 -9.63 5.05 -17.60
N LEU A 330 -9.92 3.80 -17.22
CA LEU A 330 -9.61 2.58 -17.97
C LEU A 330 -10.85 1.89 -18.55
N ALA A 331 -12.05 2.46 -18.34
CA ALA A 331 -13.32 1.84 -18.74
C ALA A 331 -13.67 2.02 -20.22
N GLY A 332 -13.07 3.01 -20.91
CA GLY A 332 -13.43 3.46 -22.26
C GLY A 332 -12.43 3.04 -23.34
N GLY A 333 -11.98 1.80 -23.38
CA GLY A 333 -11.14 1.26 -24.44
C GLY A 333 -11.82 0.11 -25.16
#